data_2d593556acbf9ed39ee6b8384e45f30c
#
_entry.id   2d593556acbf9ed39ee6b8384e45f30c
#
_cell.length_a   1.000
_cell.length_b   1.000
_cell.length_c   1.000
_cell.angle_alpha   90.00
_cell.angle_beta   90.00
_cell.angle_gamma   90.00
#
_symmetry.space_group_name_H-M   'P 1'
#
loop_
_entity.id
_entity.type
_entity.pdbx_description
1 polymer ?
#
loop_
_entity_poly.entity_id
_entity_poly.type
_entity_poly.pdbx_seq_one_letter_code
_entity_poly.pdbx_strand_id
1 'polypeptide(L)'
;MEGVMESVMRDILTRVGGYERCVTEFVRVSSTVLPPKVYYRLCPELRNEGRTQAGTPVYVQLLGSDPELMAANARVAAQLGAPGIDLNFGCPAKTVNKSRGGATLLRTPAVIYDVCKAVRDATPPDIPVTAKVRLGFDDDGQFEDITHNAFASGI
;
A
#
# COMPACT_ATOMS: atom_id res chain seq x y z
N MET A 1 4.08 8.31 3.10
CA MET A 1 4.79 8.87 4.27
C MET A 1 3.78 9.65 5.09
N GLU A 2 3.55 9.21 6.31
CA GLU A 2 2.57 9.83 7.21
C GLU A 2 2.96 11.30 7.49
N GLY A 3 1.98 12.22 7.41
CA GLY A 3 2.18 13.65 7.62
C GLY A 3 2.86 14.43 6.48
N VAL A 4 3.08 13.81 5.32
CA VAL A 4 3.78 14.46 4.19
C VAL A 4 2.99 14.38 2.89
N MET A 5 2.44 13.22 2.55
CA MET A 5 1.75 12.99 1.27
C MET A 5 0.23 13.01 1.42
N GLU A 6 -0.28 13.99 2.14
CA GLU A 6 -1.71 14.27 2.20
C GLU A 6 -2.28 14.74 0.85
N SER A 7 -3.61 14.78 0.73
CA SER A 7 -4.27 15.07 -0.55
C SER A 7 -3.92 16.44 -1.14
N VAL A 8 -3.70 17.45 -0.29
CA VAL A 8 -3.29 18.79 -0.74
C VAL A 8 -1.91 18.75 -1.42
N MET A 9 -0.95 18.03 -0.82
CA MET A 9 0.38 17.87 -1.40
C MET A 9 0.33 17.10 -2.71
N ARG A 10 -0.47 16.02 -2.77
CA ARG A 10 -0.67 15.26 -4.02
C ARG A 10 -1.26 16.13 -5.13
N ASP A 11 -2.28 16.94 -4.80
CA ASP A 11 -2.90 17.83 -5.77
C ASP A 11 -1.91 18.89 -6.30
N ILE A 12 -1.13 19.52 -5.43
CA ILE A 12 -0.13 20.52 -5.83
C ILE A 12 0.94 19.89 -6.74
N LEU A 13 1.53 18.76 -6.33
CA LEU A 13 2.61 18.12 -7.07
C LEU A 13 2.14 17.64 -8.45
N THR A 14 0.94 17.07 -8.54
CA THR A 14 0.41 16.58 -9.82
C THR A 14 0.02 17.68 -10.79
N ARG A 15 -0.31 18.88 -10.30
CA ARG A 15 -0.48 20.08 -11.15
C ARG A 15 0.84 20.58 -11.74
N VAL A 16 1.95 20.41 -11.02
CA VAL A 16 3.29 20.67 -11.59
C VAL A 16 3.59 19.69 -12.73
N GLY A 17 3.09 18.46 -12.64
CA GLY A 17 3.18 17.45 -13.68
C GLY A 17 4.36 16.49 -13.53
N GLY A 18 4.48 15.54 -14.48
CA GLY A 18 5.57 14.55 -14.50
C GLY A 18 5.33 13.31 -13.61
N TYR A 19 4.13 13.13 -13.08
CA TYR A 19 3.78 11.96 -12.28
C TYR A 19 2.74 11.10 -12.98
N GLU A 20 3.04 9.82 -13.16
CA GLU A 20 2.11 8.83 -13.70
C GLU A 20 1.07 8.40 -12.68
N ARG A 21 1.42 8.39 -11.39
CA ARG A 21 0.58 8.03 -10.26
C ARG A 21 1.06 8.64 -8.96
N CYS A 22 0.17 8.73 -8.00
CA CYS A 22 0.46 9.04 -6.61
C CYS A 22 0.10 7.85 -5.72
N VAL A 23 0.61 7.87 -4.49
CA VAL A 23 0.28 6.91 -3.44
C VAL A 23 -0.14 7.69 -2.21
N THR A 24 -1.19 7.24 -1.51
CA THR A 24 -1.66 7.89 -0.28
C THR A 24 -0.67 7.72 0.86
N GLU A 25 -0.90 8.44 1.96
CA GLU A 25 -0.42 7.98 3.26
C GLU A 25 -1.00 6.60 3.55
N PHE A 26 -0.27 5.80 4.36
CA PHE A 26 -0.70 4.41 4.55
C PHE A 26 -1.95 4.30 5.44
N VAL A 27 -2.86 3.47 5.04
CA VAL A 27 -3.95 2.94 5.87
C VAL A 27 -3.37 1.83 6.74
N ARG A 28 -3.33 2.04 8.05
CA ARG A 28 -2.77 1.05 8.98
C ARG A 28 -3.80 -0.03 9.28
N VAL A 29 -3.52 -1.25 8.81
CA VAL A 29 -4.30 -2.46 9.06
C VAL A 29 -3.68 -3.22 10.23
N SER A 30 -4.37 -3.29 11.37
CA SER A 30 -3.83 -3.93 12.59
C SER A 30 -4.68 -5.06 13.14
N SER A 31 -6.00 -4.90 13.22
CA SER A 31 -6.87 -5.87 13.91
C SER A 31 -8.27 -5.99 13.34
N THR A 32 -8.66 -5.13 12.41
CA THR A 32 -10.03 -5.11 11.86
C THR A 32 -10.06 -4.68 10.40
N VAL A 33 -11.16 -4.99 9.73
CA VAL A 33 -11.51 -4.35 8.46
C VAL A 33 -11.98 -2.93 8.75
N LEU A 34 -11.33 -1.97 8.12
CA LEU A 34 -11.56 -0.55 8.39
C LEU A 34 -12.80 -0.03 7.64
N PRO A 35 -13.59 0.86 8.26
CA PRO A 35 -14.77 1.42 7.61
C PRO A 35 -14.40 2.41 6.50
N PRO A 36 -15.28 2.61 5.48
CA PRO A 36 -15.05 3.52 4.34
C PRO A 36 -14.59 4.93 4.71
N LYS A 37 -15.04 5.46 5.85
CA LYS A 37 -14.64 6.80 6.32
C LYS A 37 -13.13 6.98 6.51
N VAL A 38 -12.40 5.90 6.84
CA VAL A 38 -10.94 5.94 7.00
C VAL A 38 -10.27 6.14 5.64
N TYR A 39 -10.74 5.42 4.63
CA TYR A 39 -10.23 5.55 3.25
C TYR A 39 -10.51 6.94 2.68
N TYR A 40 -11.74 7.44 2.79
CA TYR A 40 -12.10 8.80 2.33
C TYR A 40 -11.35 9.92 3.04
N ARG A 41 -10.91 9.70 4.29
CA ARG A 41 -10.08 10.66 5.01
C ARG A 41 -8.67 10.74 4.46
N LEU A 42 -8.05 9.59 4.15
CA LEU A 42 -6.67 9.51 3.67
C LEU A 42 -6.57 9.67 2.15
N CYS A 43 -7.63 9.30 1.44
CA CYS A 43 -7.76 9.39 -0.01
C CYS A 43 -9.10 10.01 -0.40
N PRO A 44 -9.32 11.33 -0.20
CA PRO A 44 -10.55 11.99 -0.62
C PRO A 44 -10.76 11.92 -2.14
N GLU A 45 -9.70 11.65 -2.91
CA GLU A 45 -9.74 11.44 -4.36
C GLU A 45 -10.62 10.26 -4.77
N LEU A 46 -10.91 9.30 -3.87
CA LEU A 46 -11.91 8.24 -4.11
C LEU A 46 -13.31 8.78 -4.43
N ARG A 47 -13.62 10.05 -4.09
CA ARG A 47 -14.85 10.73 -4.51
C ARG A 47 -14.76 11.32 -5.93
N ASN A 48 -13.58 11.27 -6.54
CA ASN A 48 -13.27 11.75 -7.88
C ASN A 48 -12.57 10.64 -8.67
N GLU A 49 -13.20 9.46 -8.73
CA GLU A 49 -12.72 8.28 -9.47
C GLU A 49 -11.28 7.87 -9.11
N GLY A 50 -10.86 8.14 -7.88
CA GLY A 50 -9.50 7.85 -7.40
C GLY A 50 -8.41 8.72 -8.04
N ARG A 51 -8.74 9.92 -8.53
CA ARG A 51 -7.81 10.81 -9.25
C ARG A 51 -7.70 12.18 -8.61
N THR A 52 -6.51 12.78 -8.70
CA THR A 52 -6.31 14.19 -8.35
C THR A 52 -7.05 15.09 -9.34
N GLN A 53 -7.11 16.41 -9.06
CA GLN A 53 -7.70 17.38 -10.01
C GLN A 53 -6.97 17.43 -11.35
N ALA A 54 -5.68 17.10 -11.36
CA ALA A 54 -4.88 17.00 -12.60
C ALA A 54 -5.10 15.66 -13.36
N GLY A 55 -5.97 14.77 -12.86
CA GLY A 55 -6.27 13.48 -13.50
C GLY A 55 -5.30 12.35 -13.13
N THR A 56 -4.30 12.59 -12.29
CA THR A 56 -3.32 11.58 -11.88
C THR A 56 -3.96 10.55 -10.94
N PRO A 57 -3.86 9.23 -11.21
CA PRO A 57 -4.42 8.20 -10.35
C PRO A 57 -3.71 8.14 -9.00
N VAL A 58 -4.49 7.88 -7.94
CA VAL A 58 -4.00 7.81 -6.56
C VAL A 58 -4.24 6.41 -6.01
N TYR A 59 -3.17 5.65 -5.83
CA TYR A 59 -3.22 4.32 -5.25
C TYR A 59 -3.39 4.40 -3.74
N VAL A 60 -4.25 3.55 -3.19
CA VAL A 60 -4.43 3.45 -1.74
C VAL A 60 -3.32 2.57 -1.17
N GLN A 61 -2.50 3.14 -0.29
CA GLN A 61 -1.43 2.39 0.37
C GLN A 61 -1.95 1.73 1.65
N LEU A 62 -1.70 0.42 1.76
CA LEU A 62 -1.99 -0.38 2.96
C LEU A 62 -0.69 -0.73 3.69
N LEU A 63 -0.75 -0.78 5.02
CA LEU A 63 0.35 -1.21 5.88
C LEU A 63 -0.17 -2.17 6.94
N GLY A 64 0.33 -3.39 6.95
CA GLY A 64 -0.05 -4.45 7.88
C GLY A 64 0.76 -5.71 7.62
N SER A 65 0.53 -6.77 8.40
CA SER A 65 1.25 -8.04 8.34
C SER A 65 0.36 -9.28 8.30
N ASP A 66 -0.93 -9.11 8.56
CA ASP A 66 -1.89 -10.21 8.52
C ASP A 66 -2.48 -10.33 7.11
N PRO A 67 -2.26 -11.46 6.39
CA PRO A 67 -2.69 -11.60 5.00
C PRO A 67 -4.21 -11.49 4.84
N GLU A 68 -5.00 -12.07 5.75
CA GLU A 68 -6.47 -12.07 5.65
C GLU A 68 -7.04 -10.66 5.86
N LEU A 69 -6.53 -9.95 6.88
CA LEU A 69 -6.93 -8.57 7.15
C LEU A 69 -6.48 -7.62 6.03
N MET A 70 -5.29 -7.81 5.49
CA MET A 70 -4.78 -7.03 4.36
C MET A 70 -5.63 -7.24 3.12
N ALA A 71 -5.97 -8.48 2.78
CA ALA A 71 -6.86 -8.85 1.70
C ALA A 71 -8.27 -8.23 1.85
N ALA A 72 -8.86 -8.32 3.05
CA ALA A 72 -10.17 -7.76 3.32
C ALA A 72 -10.18 -6.22 3.18
N ASN A 73 -9.14 -5.55 3.67
CA ASN A 73 -8.99 -4.10 3.53
C ASN A 73 -8.71 -3.66 2.09
N ALA A 74 -7.95 -4.44 1.31
CA ALA A 74 -7.73 -4.20 -0.11
C ALA A 74 -9.05 -4.29 -0.90
N ARG A 75 -9.90 -5.29 -0.58
CA ARG A 75 -11.21 -5.42 -1.18
C ARG A 75 -12.10 -4.19 -0.91
N VAL A 76 -12.06 -3.66 0.31
CA VAL A 76 -12.78 -2.41 0.64
C VAL A 76 -12.26 -1.25 -0.21
N ALA A 77 -10.95 -1.07 -0.31
CA ALA A 77 -10.36 0.01 -1.11
C ALA A 77 -10.75 -0.11 -2.60
N ALA A 78 -10.71 -1.33 -3.16
CA ALA A 78 -11.13 -1.60 -4.53
C ALA A 78 -12.63 -1.28 -4.75
N GLN A 79 -13.51 -1.70 -3.84
CA GLN A 79 -14.94 -1.40 -3.88
C GLN A 79 -15.25 0.10 -3.79
N LEU A 80 -14.38 0.88 -3.15
CA LEU A 80 -14.49 2.34 -3.07
C LEU A 80 -13.93 3.05 -4.32
N GLY A 81 -13.47 2.31 -5.32
CA GLY A 81 -12.97 2.85 -6.59
C GLY A 81 -11.50 3.23 -6.58
N ALA A 82 -10.68 2.60 -5.73
CA ALA A 82 -9.22 2.80 -5.79
C ALA A 82 -8.66 2.31 -7.13
N PRO A 83 -7.94 3.14 -7.90
CA PRO A 83 -7.38 2.76 -9.19
C PRO A 83 -6.16 1.83 -9.06
N GLY A 84 -5.68 1.59 -7.85
CA GLY A 84 -4.59 0.69 -7.52
C GLY A 84 -4.41 0.55 -6.02
N ILE A 85 -3.79 -0.54 -5.60
CA ILE A 85 -3.43 -0.83 -4.21
C ILE A 85 -1.90 -0.86 -4.11
N ASP A 86 -1.34 -0.20 -3.10
CA ASP A 86 0.10 -0.25 -2.82
C ASP A 86 0.35 -0.84 -1.42
N LEU A 87 1.35 -1.69 -1.29
CA LEU A 87 1.70 -2.36 -0.04
C LEU A 87 3.00 -1.78 0.52
N ASN A 88 2.97 -1.37 1.80
CA ASN A 88 4.12 -0.75 2.45
C ASN A 88 4.90 -1.75 3.32
N PHE A 89 6.03 -2.23 2.81
CA PHE A 89 7.00 -3.05 3.54
C PHE A 89 8.30 -2.29 3.87
N GLY A 90 8.26 -0.95 3.81
CA GLY A 90 9.46 -0.12 4.02
C GLY A 90 9.39 0.82 5.22
N CYS A 91 8.29 0.90 5.96
CA CYS A 91 8.15 1.83 7.08
C CYS A 91 9.07 1.44 8.26
N PRO A 92 10.02 2.32 8.68
CA PRO A 92 10.96 2.01 9.75
C PRO A 92 10.46 2.40 11.15
N ALA A 93 9.24 2.95 11.27
CA ALA A 93 8.72 3.48 12.52
C ALA A 93 8.65 2.41 13.61
N LYS A 94 9.20 2.71 14.79
CA LYS A 94 9.24 1.78 15.94
C LYS A 94 7.85 1.26 16.32
N THR A 95 6.82 2.09 16.23
CA THR A 95 5.42 1.71 16.52
C THR A 95 4.86 0.72 15.52
N VAL A 96 5.26 0.82 14.24
CA VAL A 96 4.89 -0.10 13.17
C VAL A 96 5.66 -1.43 13.34
N ASN A 97 6.95 -1.36 13.59
CA ASN A 97 7.81 -2.52 13.76
C ASN A 97 7.44 -3.36 14.99
N LYS A 98 7.01 -2.72 16.10
CA LYS A 98 6.50 -3.45 17.29
C LYS A 98 5.25 -4.29 16.99
N SER A 99 4.45 -3.89 16.01
CA SER A 99 3.28 -4.65 15.54
C SER A 99 3.59 -5.59 14.37
N ARG A 100 4.88 -5.92 14.17
CA ARG A 100 5.38 -6.80 13.10
C ARG A 100 4.94 -6.36 11.70
N GLY A 101 4.82 -5.04 11.44
CA GLY A 101 4.47 -4.47 10.14
C GLY A 101 5.63 -3.67 9.52
N GLY A 102 5.42 -3.19 8.30
CA GLY A 102 6.39 -2.35 7.60
C GLY A 102 7.72 -3.05 7.36
N ALA A 103 8.85 -2.35 7.62
CA ALA A 103 10.17 -2.87 7.31
C ALA A 103 10.56 -4.17 8.05
N THR A 104 9.95 -4.46 9.22
CA THR A 104 10.24 -5.70 9.97
C THR A 104 9.93 -6.96 9.17
N LEU A 105 8.98 -6.91 8.22
CA LEU A 105 8.60 -8.03 7.37
C LEU A 105 9.72 -8.44 6.41
N LEU A 106 10.66 -7.54 6.11
CA LEU A 106 11.82 -7.83 5.25
C LEU A 106 12.75 -8.91 5.82
N ARG A 107 12.66 -9.19 7.14
CA ARG A 107 13.37 -10.29 7.80
C ARG A 107 12.76 -11.66 7.51
N THR A 108 11.54 -11.71 6.95
CA THR A 108 10.81 -12.95 6.69
C THR A 108 10.12 -12.84 5.32
N PRO A 109 10.87 -12.98 4.21
CA PRO A 109 10.34 -12.79 2.85
C PRO A 109 9.10 -13.63 2.52
N ALA A 110 8.95 -14.81 3.12
CA ALA A 110 7.77 -15.65 2.95
C ALA A 110 6.46 -14.94 3.38
N VAL A 111 6.51 -14.12 4.44
CA VAL A 111 5.34 -13.35 4.88
C VAL A 111 4.98 -12.25 3.86
N ILE A 112 5.98 -11.71 3.13
CA ILE A 112 5.74 -10.77 2.05
C ILE A 112 4.95 -11.47 0.94
N TYR A 113 5.37 -12.69 0.55
CA TYR A 113 4.61 -13.50 -0.41
C TYR A 113 3.16 -13.70 0.05
N ASP A 114 2.94 -14.17 1.29
CA ASP A 114 1.60 -14.44 1.81
C ASP A 114 0.69 -13.22 1.77
N VAL A 115 1.19 -12.06 2.20
CA VAL A 115 0.44 -10.80 2.18
C VAL A 115 0.17 -10.35 0.75
N CYS A 116 1.18 -10.34 -0.12
CA CYS A 116 1.04 -9.94 -1.52
C CYS A 116 0.04 -10.84 -2.26
N LYS A 117 0.17 -12.17 -2.09
CA LYS A 117 -0.72 -13.15 -2.70
C LYS A 117 -2.17 -12.97 -2.25
N ALA A 118 -2.40 -12.85 -0.94
CA ALA A 118 -3.74 -12.65 -0.40
C ALA A 118 -4.38 -11.35 -0.91
N VAL A 119 -3.61 -10.25 -0.98
CA VAL A 119 -4.09 -8.98 -1.51
C VAL A 119 -4.35 -9.08 -3.02
N ARG A 120 -3.46 -9.70 -3.80
CA ARG A 120 -3.65 -9.89 -5.24
C ARG A 120 -4.93 -10.68 -5.54
N ASP A 121 -5.13 -11.79 -4.83
CA ASP A 121 -6.31 -12.66 -5.02
C ASP A 121 -7.62 -11.96 -4.60
N ALA A 122 -7.56 -11.05 -3.64
CA ALA A 122 -8.72 -10.29 -3.17
C ALA A 122 -9.05 -9.05 -4.01
N THR A 123 -8.14 -8.64 -4.89
CA THR A 123 -8.27 -7.42 -5.72
C THR A 123 -8.64 -7.81 -7.15
N PRO A 124 -9.60 -7.13 -7.80
CA PRO A 124 -9.91 -7.37 -9.21
C PRO A 124 -8.66 -7.37 -10.10
N PRO A 125 -8.60 -8.21 -11.15
CA PRO A 125 -7.38 -8.37 -11.96
C PRO A 125 -6.99 -7.12 -12.75
N ASP A 126 -7.92 -6.24 -13.04
CA ASP A 126 -7.73 -4.95 -13.71
C ASP A 126 -7.20 -3.85 -12.78
N ILE A 127 -7.25 -4.06 -11.46
CA ILE A 127 -6.68 -3.13 -10.48
C ILE A 127 -5.25 -3.58 -10.14
N PRO A 128 -4.22 -2.78 -10.46
CA PRO A 128 -2.84 -3.12 -10.14
C PRO A 128 -2.59 -3.16 -8.63
N VAL A 129 -1.77 -4.12 -8.22
CA VAL A 129 -1.21 -4.21 -6.87
C VAL A 129 0.29 -4.00 -6.98
N THR A 130 0.83 -3.12 -6.16
CA THR A 130 2.27 -2.81 -6.09
C THR A 130 2.79 -2.95 -4.67
N ALA A 131 4.09 -3.14 -4.51
CA ALA A 131 4.72 -3.19 -3.20
C ALA A 131 5.94 -2.27 -3.14
N LYS A 132 6.06 -1.51 -2.06
CA LYS A 132 7.23 -0.72 -1.75
C LYS A 132 8.06 -1.42 -0.69
N VAL A 133 9.26 -1.86 -1.06
CA VAL A 133 10.23 -2.53 -0.20
C VAL A 133 11.48 -1.66 0.04
N ARG A 134 12.30 -2.04 0.99
CA ARG A 134 13.71 -1.64 1.11
C ARG A 134 14.58 -2.77 0.58
N LEU A 135 15.87 -2.51 0.39
CA LEU A 135 16.85 -3.54 0.02
C LEU A 135 16.93 -4.66 1.07
N GLY A 136 16.68 -4.32 2.33
CA GLY A 136 16.60 -5.25 3.46
C GLY A 136 16.25 -4.51 4.75
N PHE A 137 16.30 -5.20 5.89
CA PHE A 137 16.05 -4.61 7.21
C PHE A 137 17.35 -4.24 7.93
N ASP A 138 18.23 -5.21 8.17
CA ASP A 138 19.53 -5.03 8.82
C ASP A 138 20.65 -4.82 7.77
N ASP A 139 20.57 -5.54 6.66
CA ASP A 139 21.46 -5.50 5.50
C ASP A 139 20.66 -5.83 4.21
N ASP A 140 21.32 -5.97 3.08
CA ASP A 140 20.73 -6.26 1.78
C ASP A 140 20.80 -7.75 1.36
N GLY A 141 21.29 -8.61 2.24
CA GLY A 141 21.51 -10.03 1.93
C GLY A 141 20.26 -10.81 1.55
N GLN A 142 19.07 -10.32 1.91
CA GLN A 142 17.79 -10.96 1.56
C GLN A 142 17.05 -10.25 0.40
N PHE A 143 17.68 -9.32 -0.30
CA PHE A 143 17.00 -8.53 -1.34
C PHE A 143 16.44 -9.39 -2.47
N GLU A 144 17.18 -10.38 -2.92
CA GLU A 144 16.73 -11.32 -3.97
C GLU A 144 15.52 -12.13 -3.50
N ASP A 145 15.53 -12.65 -2.28
CA ASP A 145 14.40 -13.39 -1.72
C ASP A 145 13.16 -12.49 -1.56
N ILE A 146 13.33 -11.24 -1.09
CA ILE A 146 12.25 -10.27 -0.94
C ILE A 146 11.59 -10.00 -2.30
N THR A 147 12.39 -9.73 -3.32
CA THR A 147 11.88 -9.43 -4.66
C THR A 147 11.26 -10.66 -5.32
N HIS A 148 11.91 -11.82 -5.21
CA HIS A 148 11.38 -13.08 -5.72
C HIS A 148 10.01 -13.41 -5.12
N ASN A 149 9.86 -13.31 -3.80
CA ASN A 149 8.59 -13.58 -3.13
C ASN A 149 7.49 -12.60 -3.54
N ALA A 150 7.81 -11.31 -3.70
CA ALA A 150 6.86 -10.33 -4.20
C ALA A 150 6.40 -10.68 -5.63
N PHE A 151 7.32 -10.94 -6.55
CA PHE A 151 6.98 -11.32 -7.93
C PHE A 151 6.20 -12.63 -8.02
N ALA A 152 6.60 -13.67 -7.27
CA ALA A 152 5.94 -14.96 -7.28
C ALA A 152 4.48 -14.89 -6.80
N SER A 153 4.11 -13.86 -6.05
CA SER A 153 2.75 -13.61 -5.58
C SER A 153 1.81 -13.04 -6.66
N GLY A 154 2.36 -12.60 -7.81
CA GLY A 154 1.60 -12.07 -8.95
C GLY A 154 1.36 -10.54 -8.92
N ILE A 155 2.20 -9.78 -8.20
CA ILE A 155 2.15 -8.31 -8.15
C ILE A 155 3.32 -7.67 -8.89
#